data_f2ff4629060e094a271cf1423b22d7b6
#
_entry.id   f2ff4629060e094a271cf1423b22d7b6
#
_cell.length_a   1.000
_cell.length_b   1.000
_cell.length_c   1.000
_cell.angle_alpha   90.00
_cell.angle_beta   90.00
_cell.angle_gamma   90.00
#
_symmetry.space_group_name_H-M   'P 1'
#
loop_
_entity.id
_entity.type
_entity.pdbx_description
1 polymer ?
#
loop_
_entity_poly.entity_id
_entity_poly.type
_entity_poly.pdbx_seq_one_letter_code
_entity_poly.pdbx_strand_id
1 'polypeptide(L)'
;MEASFGRGEIDMALVFSERFSDKLYTGEARVQLVSDATDPNMATMQAGYAANIISSAGQEMLPPGVHAAAIVPQLKLLYNPQMKSAYNFVPGVMGLILMLICAMMTSISIVREKETGTMEVLLVSPVKPLFIILAKAVPYFVLSFVNLTTILLLSVYVLDVPVAGSLFWLVVSLLFIFVSLALGLLISTVTRTQVAAMLVSGLMLMMPTMLLSGMIFPIESMPVILQAISAVLPARWYIQAVRKLMIEGVDVSLVLMEVGILATMAVLLITVSFKKFKHRLE
;
A
#
# COMPACT_ATOMS: atom_id res chain seq x y z
N MET A 1 -6.95 -0.03 24.27
CA MET A 1 -6.72 -1.14 23.33
C MET A 1 -7.13 -0.75 21.91
N GLU A 2 -8.41 -0.48 21.61
CA GLU A 2 -8.84 -0.09 20.26
C GLU A 2 -8.08 1.14 19.72
N ALA A 3 -7.83 2.14 20.57
CA ALA A 3 -7.04 3.31 20.18
C ALA A 3 -5.57 2.98 19.82
N SER A 4 -4.97 1.96 20.39
CA SER A 4 -3.60 1.54 20.08
C SER A 4 -3.55 0.73 18.78
N PHE A 5 -4.58 -0.09 18.48
CA PHE A 5 -4.75 -0.71 17.18
C PHE A 5 -4.94 0.35 16.08
N GLY A 6 -5.85 1.30 16.27
CA GLY A 6 -6.09 2.38 15.30
C GLY A 6 -4.88 3.29 15.04
N ARG A 7 -3.92 3.35 15.99
CA ARG A 7 -2.64 4.05 15.79
C ARG A 7 -1.55 3.18 15.16
N GLY A 8 -1.82 1.88 14.95
CA GLY A 8 -0.83 0.94 14.44
C GLY A 8 0.35 0.70 15.39
N GLU A 9 0.14 0.89 16.70
CA GLU A 9 1.16 0.65 17.73
C GLU A 9 1.26 -0.83 18.09
N ILE A 10 0.18 -1.57 17.90
CA ILE A 10 0.06 -3.00 18.17
C ILE A 10 -0.76 -3.69 17.08
N ASP A 11 -0.31 -4.88 16.66
CA ASP A 11 -1.00 -5.72 15.68
C ASP A 11 -1.81 -6.83 16.37
N MET A 12 -1.45 -7.17 17.60
CA MET A 12 -2.10 -8.21 18.39
C MET A 12 -2.11 -7.87 19.87
N ALA A 13 -3.18 -8.23 20.56
CA ALA A 13 -3.31 -8.13 22.01
C ALA A 13 -3.80 -9.45 22.61
N LEU A 14 -3.26 -9.77 23.79
CA LEU A 14 -3.68 -10.91 24.61
C LEU A 14 -4.52 -10.39 25.76
N VAL A 15 -5.74 -10.89 25.89
CA VAL A 15 -6.64 -10.55 26.99
C VAL A 15 -6.92 -11.81 27.81
N PHE A 16 -6.48 -11.79 29.07
CA PHE A 16 -6.69 -12.90 30.00
C PHE A 16 -8.05 -12.74 30.68
N SER A 17 -8.74 -13.87 30.89
CA SER A 17 -10.00 -13.88 31.65
C SER A 17 -9.77 -13.50 33.12
N GLU A 18 -10.79 -12.93 33.77
CA GLU A 18 -10.73 -12.69 35.22
C GLU A 18 -10.43 -13.99 36.00
N ARG A 19 -9.56 -13.88 37.00
CA ARG A 19 -9.08 -15.03 37.83
C ARG A 19 -8.47 -16.11 36.93
N PHE A 20 -7.67 -15.75 35.97
CA PHE A 20 -7.04 -16.69 35.04
C PHE A 20 -6.26 -17.79 35.75
N SER A 21 -5.50 -17.42 36.80
CA SER A 21 -4.70 -18.39 37.57
C SER A 21 -5.55 -19.46 38.24
N ASP A 22 -6.71 -19.08 38.78
CA ASP A 22 -7.62 -20.04 39.45
C ASP A 22 -8.27 -20.97 38.42
N LYS A 23 -8.65 -20.39 37.26
CA LYS A 23 -9.29 -21.12 36.15
C LYS A 23 -8.34 -22.03 35.39
N LEU A 24 -7.02 -21.81 35.50
CA LEU A 24 -6.03 -22.65 34.85
C LEU A 24 -6.10 -24.11 35.35
N TYR A 25 -6.35 -24.27 36.64
CA TYR A 25 -6.46 -25.62 37.29
C TYR A 25 -7.82 -26.28 37.09
N THR A 26 -8.88 -25.50 36.78
CA THR A 26 -10.23 -26.02 36.53
C THR A 26 -10.50 -26.30 35.05
N GLY A 27 -9.57 -25.95 34.16
CA GLY A 27 -9.75 -26.09 32.71
C GLY A 27 -10.67 -25.06 32.07
N GLU A 28 -11.04 -24.01 32.80
CA GLU A 28 -11.90 -22.92 32.32
C GLU A 28 -11.12 -21.64 31.91
N ALA A 29 -9.78 -21.71 31.96
CA ALA A 29 -8.94 -20.59 31.58
C ALA A 29 -9.10 -20.25 30.10
N ARG A 30 -9.43 -18.98 29.81
CA ARG A 30 -9.58 -18.48 28.45
C ARG A 30 -8.64 -17.32 28.22
N VAL A 31 -8.01 -17.33 27.05
CA VAL A 31 -7.20 -16.24 26.55
C VAL A 31 -7.82 -15.74 25.25
N GLN A 32 -8.22 -14.49 25.20
CA GLN A 32 -8.70 -13.88 23.99
C GLN A 32 -7.53 -13.28 23.21
N LEU A 33 -7.36 -13.72 21.99
CA LEU A 33 -6.43 -13.16 21.00
C LEU A 33 -7.20 -12.11 20.21
N VAL A 34 -6.86 -10.84 20.36
CA VAL A 34 -7.39 -9.75 19.55
C VAL A 34 -6.34 -9.41 18.51
N SER A 35 -6.66 -9.57 17.23
CA SER A 35 -5.73 -9.28 16.12
C SER A 35 -6.34 -8.32 15.13
N ASP A 36 -5.50 -7.45 14.56
CA ASP A 36 -5.83 -6.69 13.38
C ASP A 36 -5.94 -7.65 12.19
N ALA A 37 -7.12 -7.71 11.57
CA ALA A 37 -7.41 -8.58 10.44
C ALA A 37 -7.54 -7.80 9.11
N THR A 38 -7.04 -6.58 9.04
CA THR A 38 -6.95 -5.79 7.81
C THR A 38 -6.16 -6.55 6.75
N ASP A 39 -5.08 -7.24 7.17
CA ASP A 39 -4.40 -8.25 6.38
C ASP A 39 -4.72 -9.66 6.92
N PRO A 40 -5.60 -10.43 6.25
CA PRO A 40 -5.98 -11.77 6.69
C PRO A 40 -4.83 -12.76 6.76
N ASN A 41 -3.79 -12.61 5.92
CA ASN A 41 -2.65 -13.52 5.90
C ASN A 41 -1.80 -13.30 7.16
N MET A 42 -1.54 -12.03 7.51
CA MET A 42 -0.82 -11.68 8.74
C MET A 42 -1.60 -12.11 9.98
N ALA A 43 -2.90 -11.79 10.04
CA ALA A 43 -3.74 -12.16 11.17
C ALA A 43 -3.76 -13.67 11.41
N THR A 44 -3.89 -14.47 10.34
CA THR A 44 -3.88 -15.95 10.44
C THR A 44 -2.54 -16.47 10.93
N MET A 45 -1.45 -15.95 10.39
CA MET A 45 -0.09 -16.37 10.76
C MET A 45 0.21 -16.02 12.22
N GLN A 46 -0.05 -14.79 12.62
CA GLN A 46 0.17 -14.32 14.00
C GLN A 46 -0.71 -15.07 15.01
N ALA A 47 -2.00 -15.27 14.67
CA ALA A 47 -2.91 -16.05 15.52
C ALA A 47 -2.43 -17.50 15.69
N GLY A 48 -1.92 -18.13 14.63
CA GLY A 48 -1.35 -19.47 14.69
C GLY A 48 -0.11 -19.55 15.58
N TYR A 49 0.82 -18.60 15.47
CA TYR A 49 1.99 -18.54 16.36
C TYR A 49 1.59 -18.30 17.82
N ALA A 50 0.72 -17.34 18.07
CA ALA A 50 0.25 -17.02 19.41
C ALA A 50 -0.49 -18.21 20.05
N ALA A 51 -1.34 -18.91 19.31
CA ALA A 51 -2.03 -20.09 19.78
C ALA A 51 -1.05 -21.21 20.17
N ASN A 52 -0.02 -21.45 19.37
CA ASN A 52 1.03 -22.44 19.68
C ASN A 52 1.82 -22.06 20.94
N ILE A 53 2.21 -20.78 21.08
CA ILE A 53 2.92 -20.29 22.27
C ILE A 53 2.03 -20.46 23.52
N ILE A 54 0.76 -20.09 23.46
CA ILE A 54 -0.18 -20.22 24.58
C ILE A 54 -0.37 -21.68 24.96
N SER A 55 -0.50 -22.57 23.96
CA SER A 55 -0.64 -24.00 24.19
C SER A 55 0.60 -24.60 24.89
N SER A 56 1.80 -24.24 24.39
CA SER A 56 3.07 -24.69 24.98
C SER A 56 3.27 -24.17 26.41
N ALA A 57 3.04 -22.85 26.62
CA ALA A 57 3.12 -22.25 27.93
C ALA A 57 2.10 -22.86 28.93
N GLY A 58 0.88 -23.15 28.43
CA GLY A 58 -0.13 -23.83 29.27
C GLY A 58 0.29 -25.21 29.72
N GLN A 59 1.01 -25.96 28.90
CA GLN A 59 1.56 -27.26 29.25
C GLN A 59 2.70 -27.16 30.30
N GLU A 60 3.57 -26.17 30.18
CA GLU A 60 4.67 -25.92 31.10
C GLU A 60 4.21 -25.45 32.49
N MET A 61 3.09 -24.71 32.55
CA MET A 61 2.54 -24.18 33.80
C MET A 61 1.85 -25.23 34.66
N LEU A 62 1.55 -26.41 34.14
CA LEU A 62 0.84 -27.46 34.85
C LEU A 62 1.81 -28.43 35.55
N PRO A 63 1.54 -28.87 36.78
CA PRO A 63 2.33 -29.89 37.43
C PRO A 63 2.33 -31.21 36.63
N PRO A 64 3.43 -32.00 36.70
CA PRO A 64 3.50 -33.29 36.02
C PRO A 64 2.34 -34.20 36.45
N GLY A 65 1.59 -34.74 35.49
CA GLY A 65 0.46 -35.64 35.74
C GLY A 65 -0.92 -34.98 35.82
N VAL A 66 -1.00 -33.65 35.74
CA VAL A 66 -2.27 -32.93 35.64
C VAL A 66 -2.61 -32.73 34.16
N HIS A 67 -3.55 -33.51 33.64
CA HIS A 67 -4.15 -33.28 32.31
C HIS A 67 -5.26 -32.24 32.46
N ALA A 68 -4.88 -30.96 32.61
CA ALA A 68 -5.87 -29.90 32.56
C ALA A 68 -6.29 -29.66 31.08
N ALA A 69 -7.53 -29.20 30.91
CA ALA A 69 -8.01 -28.84 29.61
C ALA A 69 -7.11 -27.74 29.02
N ALA A 70 -6.72 -27.90 27.76
CA ALA A 70 -5.87 -26.94 27.07
C ALA A 70 -6.47 -25.53 27.12
N ILE A 71 -5.62 -24.54 27.38
CA ILE A 71 -6.04 -23.14 27.26
C ILE A 71 -6.56 -22.93 25.83
N VAL A 72 -7.85 -22.62 25.66
CA VAL A 72 -8.45 -22.40 24.35
C VAL A 72 -8.34 -20.93 24.00
N PRO A 73 -7.50 -20.56 23.02
CA PRO A 73 -7.44 -19.20 22.55
C PRO A 73 -8.73 -18.85 21.79
N GLN A 74 -9.37 -17.75 22.15
CA GLN A 74 -10.53 -17.19 21.42
C GLN A 74 -10.05 -16.07 20.52
N LEU A 75 -10.10 -16.27 19.22
CA LEU A 75 -9.69 -15.26 18.25
C LEU A 75 -10.80 -14.22 18.03
N LYS A 76 -10.47 -12.94 18.24
CA LYS A 76 -11.31 -11.79 17.90
C LYS A 76 -10.59 -10.97 16.83
N LEU A 77 -11.19 -10.87 15.67
CA LEU A 77 -10.65 -10.14 14.52
C LEU A 77 -11.25 -8.72 14.48
N LEU A 78 -10.39 -7.70 14.41
CA LEU A 78 -10.77 -6.30 14.21
C LEU A 78 -10.74 -5.96 12.73
N TYR A 79 -11.52 -4.98 12.33
CA TYR A 79 -11.64 -4.38 10.99
C TYR A 79 -12.13 -5.32 9.88
N ASN A 80 -11.78 -6.61 9.89
CA ASN A 80 -12.20 -7.59 8.90
C ASN A 80 -12.59 -8.94 9.55
N PRO A 81 -13.73 -8.99 10.27
CA PRO A 81 -14.16 -10.20 10.98
C PRO A 81 -14.43 -11.40 10.07
N GLN A 82 -14.71 -11.15 8.78
CA GLN A 82 -14.99 -12.18 7.79
C GLN A 82 -13.75 -12.67 7.06
N MET A 83 -12.56 -12.14 7.37
CA MET A 83 -11.29 -12.44 6.70
C MET A 83 -11.37 -12.35 5.17
N LYS A 84 -12.13 -11.36 4.65
CA LYS A 84 -12.22 -11.11 3.21
C LYS A 84 -10.88 -10.62 2.68
N SER A 85 -10.25 -11.37 1.78
CA SER A 85 -8.99 -10.97 1.13
C SER A 85 -9.11 -9.67 0.35
N ALA A 86 -10.33 -9.29 -0.08
CA ALA A 86 -10.59 -8.05 -0.79
C ALA A 86 -10.15 -6.80 0.00
N TYR A 87 -10.22 -6.82 1.33
CA TYR A 87 -9.83 -5.68 2.19
C TYR A 87 -8.34 -5.35 2.07
N ASN A 88 -7.50 -6.35 1.89
CA ASN A 88 -6.07 -6.17 1.65
C ASN A 88 -5.75 -5.93 0.16
N PHE A 89 -6.40 -6.69 -0.74
CA PHE A 89 -6.10 -6.65 -2.16
C PHE A 89 -6.59 -5.38 -2.86
N VAL A 90 -7.74 -4.80 -2.47
CA VAL A 90 -8.28 -3.62 -3.16
C VAL A 90 -7.35 -2.42 -3.09
N PRO A 91 -6.86 -1.97 -1.91
CA PRO A 91 -5.87 -0.89 -1.85
C PRO A 91 -4.59 -1.21 -2.63
N GLY A 92 -4.14 -2.48 -2.59
CA GLY A 92 -2.97 -2.96 -3.33
C GLY A 92 -3.13 -2.83 -4.84
N VAL A 93 -4.24 -3.35 -5.37
CA VAL A 93 -4.56 -3.30 -6.81
C VAL A 93 -4.80 -1.86 -7.28
N MET A 94 -5.45 -1.02 -6.46
CA MET A 94 -5.58 0.41 -6.74
C MET A 94 -4.22 1.06 -6.93
N GLY A 95 -3.28 0.85 -6.01
CA GLY A 95 -1.93 1.38 -6.11
C GLY A 95 -1.18 0.88 -7.34
N LEU A 96 -1.26 -0.44 -7.61
CA LEU A 96 -0.62 -1.06 -8.76
C LEU A 96 -1.16 -0.49 -10.08
N ILE A 97 -2.47 -0.50 -10.29
CA ILE A 97 -3.10 -0.07 -11.54
C ILE A 97 -2.87 1.43 -11.77
N LEU A 98 -3.10 2.28 -10.76
CA LEU A 98 -2.88 3.70 -10.89
C LEU A 98 -1.44 4.03 -11.24
N MET A 99 -0.46 3.39 -10.58
CA MET A 99 0.94 3.63 -10.86
C MET A 99 1.33 3.17 -12.26
N LEU A 100 0.91 1.97 -12.67
CA LEU A 100 1.24 1.42 -13.99
C LEU A 100 0.64 2.28 -15.10
N ILE A 101 -0.66 2.58 -15.04
CA ILE A 101 -1.34 3.35 -16.09
C ILE A 101 -0.75 4.75 -16.19
N CYS A 102 -0.61 5.47 -15.06
CA CYS A 102 -0.06 6.81 -15.05
C CYS A 102 1.37 6.86 -15.61
N ALA A 103 2.25 6.00 -15.08
CA ALA A 103 3.66 6.01 -15.47
C ALA A 103 3.85 5.54 -16.93
N MET A 104 3.16 4.47 -17.33
CA MET A 104 3.27 3.93 -18.69
C MET A 104 2.72 4.88 -19.74
N MET A 105 1.51 5.42 -19.56
CA MET A 105 0.90 6.32 -20.52
C MET A 105 1.68 7.62 -20.67
N THR A 106 2.15 8.20 -19.53
CA THR A 106 2.97 9.40 -19.56
C THR A 106 4.30 9.17 -20.25
N SER A 107 4.99 8.07 -19.93
CA SER A 107 6.29 7.76 -20.54
C SER A 107 6.15 7.51 -22.05
N ILE A 108 5.18 6.71 -22.48
CA ILE A 108 4.94 6.43 -23.90
C ILE A 108 4.59 7.73 -24.67
N SER A 109 3.71 8.57 -24.12
CA SER A 109 3.31 9.82 -24.78
C SER A 109 4.49 10.75 -25.06
N ILE A 110 5.41 10.88 -24.09
CA ILE A 110 6.58 11.75 -24.25
C ILE A 110 7.62 11.11 -25.16
N VAL A 111 7.84 9.80 -25.04
CA VAL A 111 8.80 9.09 -25.88
C VAL A 111 8.34 9.02 -27.33
N ARG A 112 7.03 8.94 -27.58
CA ARG A 112 6.46 9.02 -28.92
C ARG A 112 6.88 10.30 -29.65
N GLU A 113 6.81 11.47 -28.98
CA GLU A 113 7.25 12.73 -29.58
C GLU A 113 8.76 12.72 -29.91
N LYS A 114 9.56 12.05 -29.10
CA LYS A 114 10.99 11.88 -29.36
C LYS A 114 11.26 10.97 -30.55
N GLU A 115 10.51 9.86 -30.63
CA GLU A 115 10.68 8.84 -31.67
C GLU A 115 10.24 9.35 -33.05
N THR A 116 9.19 10.18 -33.08
CA THR A 116 8.68 10.81 -34.31
C THR A 116 9.40 12.09 -34.72
N GLY A 117 10.34 12.59 -33.90
CA GLY A 117 11.09 13.84 -34.16
C GLY A 117 10.29 15.12 -33.92
N THR A 118 9.02 15.01 -33.49
CA THR A 118 8.16 16.18 -33.22
C THR A 118 8.57 16.94 -31.96
N MET A 119 9.38 16.31 -31.09
CA MET A 119 9.91 16.96 -29.89
C MET A 119 10.75 18.19 -30.21
N GLU A 120 11.57 18.16 -31.29
CA GLU A 120 12.39 19.28 -31.71
C GLU A 120 11.53 20.50 -32.13
N VAL A 121 10.42 20.23 -32.81
CA VAL A 121 9.46 21.28 -33.19
C VAL A 121 8.80 21.93 -31.97
N LEU A 122 8.46 21.11 -30.96
CA LEU A 122 7.90 21.62 -29.71
C LEU A 122 8.88 22.47 -28.92
N LEU A 123 10.18 22.17 -29.01
CA LEU A 123 11.24 22.87 -28.27
C LEU A 123 11.61 24.22 -28.91
N VAL A 124 11.46 24.35 -30.23
CA VAL A 124 11.63 25.64 -30.95
C VAL A 124 10.44 26.59 -30.71
N SER A 125 9.31 26.06 -30.24
CA SER A 125 8.14 26.86 -29.88
C SER A 125 8.43 27.79 -28.68
N PRO A 126 7.86 29.01 -28.65
CA PRO A 126 8.04 29.96 -27.55
C PRO A 126 7.38 29.51 -26.22
N VAL A 127 6.85 28.30 -26.18
CA VAL A 127 6.16 27.72 -25.01
C VAL A 127 7.20 27.14 -24.03
N LYS A 128 7.08 27.50 -22.75
CA LYS A 128 7.97 26.94 -21.73
C LYS A 128 7.78 25.42 -21.64
N PRO A 129 8.86 24.62 -21.54
CA PRO A 129 8.81 23.13 -21.47
C PRO A 129 7.85 22.59 -20.40
N LEU A 130 7.67 23.33 -19.30
CA LEU A 130 6.74 22.99 -18.23
C LEU A 130 5.29 22.87 -18.73
N PHE A 131 4.84 23.80 -19.56
CA PHE A 131 3.47 23.78 -20.08
C PHE A 131 3.25 22.61 -21.05
N ILE A 132 4.27 22.23 -21.82
CA ILE A 132 4.21 21.06 -22.71
C ILE A 132 4.01 19.79 -21.88
N ILE A 133 4.80 19.63 -20.80
CA ILE A 133 4.70 18.48 -19.89
C ILE A 133 3.32 18.44 -19.20
N LEU A 134 2.86 19.58 -18.69
CA LEU A 134 1.55 19.67 -18.04
C LEU A 134 0.40 19.35 -19.01
N ALA A 135 0.45 19.91 -20.22
CA ALA A 135 -0.56 19.63 -21.25
C ALA A 135 -0.64 18.15 -21.61
N LYS A 136 0.48 17.44 -21.57
CA LYS A 136 0.55 15.97 -21.76
C LYS A 136 0.08 15.18 -20.53
N ALA A 137 0.32 15.69 -19.33
CA ALA A 137 -0.06 15.02 -18.09
C ALA A 137 -1.58 15.12 -17.80
N VAL A 138 -2.24 16.22 -18.16
CA VAL A 138 -3.66 16.48 -17.86
C VAL A 138 -4.60 15.38 -18.40
N PRO A 139 -4.53 14.92 -19.65
CA PRO A 139 -5.39 13.86 -20.16
C PRO A 139 -5.23 12.56 -19.37
N TYR A 140 -3.99 12.22 -18.98
CA TYR A 140 -3.71 11.01 -18.23
C TYR A 140 -4.12 11.13 -16.76
N PHE A 141 -4.08 12.33 -16.20
CA PHE A 141 -4.66 12.61 -14.89
C PHE A 141 -6.17 12.35 -14.87
N VAL A 142 -6.89 12.87 -15.89
CA VAL A 142 -8.33 12.63 -16.04
C VAL A 142 -8.64 11.14 -16.22
N LEU A 143 -7.89 10.46 -17.09
CA LEU A 143 -8.04 9.01 -17.30
C LEU A 143 -7.81 8.23 -16.00
N SER A 144 -6.79 8.59 -15.22
CA SER A 144 -6.48 7.95 -13.95
C SER A 144 -7.55 8.21 -12.89
N PHE A 145 -8.17 9.37 -12.91
CA PHE A 145 -9.31 9.68 -12.06
C PHE A 145 -10.54 8.82 -12.41
N VAL A 146 -10.80 8.60 -13.70
CA VAL A 146 -11.85 7.67 -14.16
C VAL A 146 -11.55 6.24 -13.70
N ASN A 147 -10.30 5.77 -13.84
CA ASN A 147 -9.88 4.46 -13.35
C ASN A 147 -10.05 4.33 -11.84
N LEU A 148 -9.64 5.33 -11.07
CA LEU A 148 -9.82 5.36 -9.62
C LEU A 148 -11.31 5.20 -9.26
N THR A 149 -12.17 5.98 -9.91
CA THR A 149 -13.62 5.91 -9.69
C THR A 149 -14.18 4.54 -10.05
N THR A 150 -13.73 3.96 -11.16
CA THR A 150 -14.18 2.63 -11.59
C THR A 150 -13.78 1.55 -10.59
N ILE A 151 -12.52 1.56 -10.11
CA ILE A 151 -12.05 0.60 -9.10
C ILE A 151 -12.84 0.74 -7.81
N LEU A 152 -13.13 1.97 -7.37
CA LEU A 152 -13.93 2.23 -6.18
C LEU A 152 -15.36 1.69 -6.32
N LEU A 153 -16.03 1.95 -7.43
CA LEU A 153 -17.36 1.44 -7.68
C LEU A 153 -17.38 -0.09 -7.63
N LEU A 154 -16.41 -0.74 -8.27
CA LEU A 154 -16.27 -2.21 -8.22
C LEU A 154 -15.98 -2.69 -6.79
N SER A 155 -15.12 -2.00 -6.04
CA SER A 155 -14.78 -2.41 -4.67
C SER A 155 -15.97 -2.35 -3.72
N VAL A 156 -16.80 -1.31 -3.84
CA VAL A 156 -17.96 -1.11 -2.97
C VAL A 156 -19.13 -2.02 -3.39
N TYR A 157 -19.49 -2.02 -4.69
CA TYR A 157 -20.71 -2.69 -5.15
C TYR A 157 -20.55 -4.19 -5.46
N VAL A 158 -19.32 -4.62 -5.79
CA VAL A 158 -19.07 -6.03 -6.17
C VAL A 158 -18.34 -6.79 -5.08
N LEU A 159 -17.39 -6.14 -4.39
CA LEU A 159 -16.54 -6.80 -3.39
C LEU A 159 -16.96 -6.51 -1.94
N ASP A 160 -17.99 -5.68 -1.73
CA ASP A 160 -18.49 -5.27 -0.41
C ASP A 160 -17.37 -4.75 0.50
N VAL A 161 -16.40 -4.03 -0.06
CA VAL A 161 -15.33 -3.43 0.72
C VAL A 161 -15.85 -2.13 1.33
N PRO A 162 -15.82 -1.98 2.66
CA PRO A 162 -16.29 -0.76 3.31
C PRO A 162 -15.36 0.41 2.95
N VAL A 163 -15.95 1.55 2.66
CA VAL A 163 -15.24 2.81 2.60
C VAL A 163 -15.52 3.53 3.91
N ALA A 164 -14.74 3.16 4.93
CA ALA A 164 -14.85 3.78 6.25
C ALA A 164 -14.07 5.10 6.29
N GLY A 165 -14.42 5.95 7.25
CA GLY A 165 -13.64 7.13 7.61
C GLY A 165 -13.76 8.32 6.67
N SER A 166 -12.72 9.13 6.67
CA SER A 166 -12.65 10.41 5.98
C SER A 166 -12.40 10.24 4.49
N LEU A 167 -13.05 11.06 3.65
CA LEU A 167 -12.76 11.15 2.20
C LEU A 167 -11.32 11.59 1.86
N PHE A 168 -10.47 11.75 2.87
CA PHE A 168 -9.06 12.14 2.68
C PHE A 168 -8.26 11.14 1.85
N TRP A 169 -8.66 9.86 1.81
CA TRP A 169 -8.06 8.86 0.91
C TRP A 169 -8.15 9.26 -0.57
N LEU A 170 -9.17 10.06 -0.99
CA LEU A 170 -9.22 10.64 -2.33
C LEU A 170 -8.07 11.61 -2.56
N VAL A 171 -7.78 12.47 -1.59
CA VAL A 171 -6.67 13.43 -1.69
C VAL A 171 -5.34 12.70 -1.80
N VAL A 172 -5.16 11.64 -1.01
CA VAL A 172 -3.97 10.78 -1.08
C VAL A 172 -3.86 10.10 -2.44
N SER A 173 -4.99 9.64 -3.01
CA SER A 173 -5.02 9.02 -4.35
C SER A 173 -4.68 10.02 -5.45
N LEU A 174 -5.16 11.26 -5.37
CA LEU A 174 -4.80 12.32 -6.31
C LEU A 174 -3.31 12.65 -6.22
N LEU A 175 -2.76 12.78 -5.01
CA LEU A 175 -1.33 12.97 -4.80
C LEU A 175 -0.52 11.83 -5.41
N PHE A 176 -0.97 10.57 -5.22
CA PHE A 176 -0.30 9.40 -5.77
C PHE A 176 -0.35 9.36 -7.31
N ILE A 177 -1.46 9.80 -7.93
CA ILE A 177 -1.54 9.96 -9.38
C ILE A 177 -0.46 10.94 -9.85
N PHE A 178 -0.25 12.07 -9.17
CA PHE A 178 0.81 13.03 -9.50
C PHE A 178 2.21 12.40 -9.39
N VAL A 179 2.49 11.64 -8.33
CA VAL A 179 3.75 10.91 -8.16
C VAL A 179 3.97 9.93 -9.30
N SER A 180 2.94 9.21 -9.69
CA SER A 180 2.98 8.19 -10.76
C SER A 180 3.19 8.81 -12.14
N LEU A 181 2.56 9.96 -12.43
CA LEU A 181 2.82 10.74 -13.64
C LEU A 181 4.27 11.25 -13.68
N ALA A 182 4.80 11.74 -12.54
CA ALA A 182 6.19 12.18 -12.42
C ALA A 182 7.19 11.02 -12.62
N LEU A 183 6.86 9.81 -12.17
CA LEU A 183 7.63 8.59 -12.47
C LEU A 183 7.64 8.31 -13.98
N GLY A 184 6.50 8.40 -14.65
CA GLY A 184 6.40 8.24 -16.10
C GLY A 184 7.27 9.27 -16.84
N LEU A 185 7.26 10.51 -16.37
CA LEU A 185 8.14 11.56 -16.90
C LEU A 185 9.61 11.18 -16.72
N LEU A 186 10.02 10.67 -15.55
CA LEU A 186 11.38 10.22 -15.30
C LEU A 186 11.79 9.07 -16.24
N ILE A 187 10.92 8.06 -16.42
CA ILE A 187 11.15 6.93 -17.33
C ILE A 187 11.34 7.45 -18.76
N SER A 188 10.53 8.42 -19.19
CA SER A 188 10.68 9.01 -20.52
C SER A 188 12.03 9.68 -20.74
N THR A 189 12.74 10.12 -19.68
CA THR A 189 14.07 10.71 -19.83
C THR A 189 15.16 9.68 -20.13
N VAL A 190 14.99 8.42 -19.72
CA VAL A 190 15.98 7.34 -19.91
C VAL A 190 15.68 6.48 -21.14
N THR A 191 14.44 6.45 -21.61
CA THR A 191 14.01 5.64 -22.76
C THR A 191 13.99 6.45 -24.04
N ARG A 192 14.24 5.76 -25.17
CA ARG A 192 14.29 6.36 -26.52
C ARG A 192 13.18 5.89 -27.46
N THR A 193 12.61 4.72 -27.20
CA THR A 193 11.54 4.12 -28.02
C THR A 193 10.31 3.85 -27.16
N GLN A 194 9.13 3.88 -27.77
CA GLN A 194 7.86 3.57 -27.12
C GLN A 194 7.87 2.17 -26.51
N VAL A 195 8.43 1.18 -27.23
CA VAL A 195 8.55 -0.20 -26.75
C VAL A 195 9.43 -0.27 -25.48
N ALA A 196 10.57 0.41 -25.48
CA ALA A 196 11.42 0.49 -24.29
C ALA A 196 10.72 1.16 -23.13
N ALA A 197 9.98 2.25 -23.36
CA ALA A 197 9.20 2.93 -22.34
C ALA A 197 8.12 2.01 -21.74
N MET A 198 7.42 1.27 -22.58
CA MET A 198 6.40 0.31 -22.17
C MET A 198 7.00 -0.83 -21.34
N LEU A 199 8.10 -1.42 -21.78
CA LEU A 199 8.77 -2.52 -21.06
C LEU A 199 9.34 -2.07 -19.71
N VAL A 200 10.00 -0.91 -19.67
CA VAL A 200 10.53 -0.35 -18.43
C VAL A 200 9.40 -0.02 -17.46
N SER A 201 8.36 0.68 -17.92
CA SER A 201 7.22 1.02 -17.05
C SER A 201 6.47 -0.23 -16.60
N GLY A 202 6.20 -1.18 -17.52
CA GLY A 202 5.45 -2.40 -17.20
C GLY A 202 6.23 -3.31 -16.26
N LEU A 203 7.40 -3.79 -16.70
CA LEU A 203 8.15 -4.81 -15.93
C LEU A 203 8.83 -4.24 -14.69
N MET A 204 9.52 -3.08 -14.80
CA MET A 204 10.27 -2.52 -13.67
C MET A 204 9.38 -1.90 -12.59
N LEU A 205 8.15 -1.50 -12.90
CA LEU A 205 7.23 -1.03 -11.87
C LEU A 205 6.32 -2.15 -11.36
N MET A 206 5.84 -3.04 -12.22
CA MET A 206 4.88 -4.09 -11.83
C MET A 206 5.48 -5.08 -10.83
N MET A 207 6.63 -5.69 -11.16
CA MET A 207 7.22 -6.72 -10.29
C MET A 207 7.59 -6.21 -8.89
N PRO A 208 8.36 -5.10 -8.75
CA PRO A 208 8.66 -4.58 -7.43
C PRO A 208 7.39 -4.13 -6.67
N THR A 209 6.43 -3.55 -7.35
CA THR A 209 5.19 -3.12 -6.70
C THR A 209 4.39 -4.31 -6.18
N MET A 210 4.22 -5.37 -6.94
CA MET A 210 3.51 -6.56 -6.48
C MET A 210 4.19 -7.22 -5.28
N LEU A 211 5.53 -7.31 -5.29
CA LEU A 211 6.28 -8.07 -4.29
C LEU A 211 6.64 -7.22 -3.07
N LEU A 212 6.99 -5.94 -3.24
CA LEU A 212 7.60 -5.11 -2.20
C LEU A 212 6.70 -3.99 -1.67
N SER A 213 5.46 -3.87 -2.14
CA SER A 213 4.55 -2.82 -1.67
C SER A 213 3.74 -3.18 -0.42
N GLY A 214 3.84 -4.41 0.07
CA GLY A 214 2.99 -4.91 1.14
C GLY A 214 1.63 -5.42 0.67
N MET A 215 1.44 -5.61 -0.64
CA MET A 215 0.19 -6.14 -1.20
C MET A 215 0.09 -7.66 -1.05
N ILE A 216 1.16 -8.39 -1.40
CA ILE A 216 1.20 -9.87 -1.34
C ILE A 216 1.93 -10.32 -0.07
N PHE A 217 3.11 -9.76 0.16
CA PHE A 217 3.94 -10.09 1.32
C PHE A 217 3.98 -8.92 2.30
N PRO A 218 3.70 -9.17 3.58
CA PRO A 218 3.85 -8.15 4.62
C PRO A 218 5.29 -7.62 4.65
N ILE A 219 5.43 -6.31 4.77
CA ILE A 219 6.75 -5.66 4.71
C ILE A 219 7.62 -6.07 5.91
N GLU A 220 6.98 -6.27 7.06
CA GLU A 220 7.60 -6.64 8.34
C GLU A 220 8.28 -8.02 8.26
N SER A 221 7.75 -8.92 7.41
CA SER A 221 8.31 -10.26 7.19
C SER A 221 9.51 -10.28 6.24
N MET A 222 9.83 -9.15 5.58
CA MET A 222 10.91 -9.07 4.62
C MET A 222 12.26 -8.84 5.31
N PRO A 223 13.40 -9.33 4.73
CA PRO A 223 14.73 -8.92 5.14
C PRO A 223 14.91 -7.40 5.06
N VAL A 224 15.72 -6.83 5.96
CA VAL A 224 15.93 -5.36 6.09
C VAL A 224 16.34 -4.70 4.75
N ILE A 225 17.12 -5.40 3.92
CA ILE A 225 17.53 -4.90 2.60
C ILE A 225 16.31 -4.70 1.69
N LEU A 226 15.37 -5.65 1.66
CA LEU A 226 14.16 -5.55 0.86
C LEU A 226 13.21 -4.48 1.42
N GLN A 227 13.15 -4.31 2.74
CA GLN A 227 12.39 -3.21 3.36
C GLN A 227 12.93 -1.83 2.94
N ALA A 228 14.27 -1.67 2.85
CA ALA A 228 14.89 -0.44 2.40
C ALA A 228 14.60 -0.15 0.91
N ILE A 229 14.64 -1.18 0.05
CA ILE A 229 14.27 -1.05 -1.37
C ILE A 229 12.78 -0.70 -1.50
N SER A 230 11.94 -1.37 -0.73
CA SER A 230 10.50 -1.12 -0.66
C SER A 230 10.19 0.34 -0.30
N ALA A 231 10.97 0.96 0.58
CA ALA A 231 10.78 2.36 1.00
C ALA A 231 10.93 3.37 -0.15
N VAL A 232 11.64 3.02 -1.23
CA VAL A 232 11.79 3.87 -2.43
C VAL A 232 10.55 3.77 -3.34
N LEU A 233 9.70 2.76 -3.17
CA LEU A 233 8.51 2.57 -4.00
C LEU A 233 7.35 3.44 -3.51
N PRO A 234 6.84 4.38 -4.32
CA PRO A 234 5.70 5.21 -3.90
C PRO A 234 4.43 4.40 -3.61
N ALA A 235 4.24 3.29 -4.32
CA ALA A 235 3.08 2.42 -4.14
C ALA A 235 2.96 1.87 -2.71
N ARG A 236 4.08 1.58 -2.04
CA ARG A 236 4.10 1.15 -0.64
C ARG A 236 3.36 2.15 0.26
N TRP A 237 3.77 3.40 0.21
CA TRP A 237 3.24 4.47 1.05
C TRP A 237 1.77 4.79 0.74
N TYR A 238 1.41 4.73 -0.54
CA TYR A 238 0.03 4.88 -0.98
C TYR A 238 -0.86 3.77 -0.44
N ILE A 239 -0.46 2.50 -0.61
CA ILE A 239 -1.24 1.34 -0.20
C ILE A 239 -1.43 1.35 1.33
N GLN A 240 -0.39 1.66 2.10
CA GLN A 240 -0.47 1.79 3.55
C GLN A 240 -1.44 2.90 3.96
N ALA A 241 -1.31 4.10 3.37
CA ALA A 241 -2.19 5.22 3.69
C ALA A 241 -3.66 4.94 3.36
N VAL A 242 -3.93 4.37 2.16
CA VAL A 242 -5.31 4.07 1.74
C VAL A 242 -5.90 2.93 2.57
N ARG A 243 -5.12 1.91 2.93
CA ARG A 243 -5.57 0.83 3.81
C ARG A 243 -6.02 1.38 5.17
N LYS A 244 -5.19 2.20 5.81
CA LYS A 244 -5.49 2.85 7.08
C LYS A 244 -6.76 3.71 7.00
N LEU A 245 -6.87 4.54 5.97
CA LEU A 245 -8.00 5.47 5.82
C LEU A 245 -9.30 4.78 5.40
N MET A 246 -9.23 3.82 4.47
CA MET A 246 -10.41 3.23 3.84
C MET A 246 -10.95 2.03 4.63
N ILE A 247 -10.07 1.19 5.17
CA ILE A 247 -10.46 -0.06 5.84
C ILE A 247 -10.49 0.10 7.36
N GLU A 248 -9.43 0.65 7.96
CA GLU A 248 -9.33 0.82 9.40
C GLU A 248 -10.10 2.06 9.90
N GLY A 249 -10.35 3.03 9.00
CA GLY A 249 -11.11 4.25 9.34
C GLY A 249 -10.40 5.17 10.32
N VAL A 250 -9.06 5.18 10.32
CA VAL A 250 -8.26 5.98 11.25
C VAL A 250 -8.28 7.47 10.90
N ASP A 251 -7.91 8.30 11.89
CA ASP A 251 -7.79 9.74 11.70
C ASP A 251 -6.69 10.12 10.70
N VAL A 252 -6.92 11.21 9.98
CA VAL A 252 -5.97 11.78 8.99
C VAL A 252 -4.58 12.03 9.60
N SER A 253 -4.51 12.37 10.87
CA SER A 253 -3.24 12.61 11.57
C SER A 253 -2.29 11.40 11.56
N LEU A 254 -2.82 10.19 11.50
CA LEU A 254 -2.06 8.94 11.54
C LEU A 254 -1.47 8.51 10.18
N VAL A 255 -1.83 9.22 9.11
CA VAL A 255 -1.31 8.98 7.74
C VAL A 255 -0.49 10.15 7.20
N LEU A 256 -0.24 11.18 8.02
CA LEU A 256 0.54 12.36 7.61
C LEU A 256 1.98 12.01 7.22
N MET A 257 2.56 10.98 7.82
CA MET A 257 3.89 10.50 7.47
C MET A 257 3.93 9.97 6.04
N GLU A 258 3.02 9.07 5.68
CA GLU A 258 2.90 8.48 4.36
C GLU A 258 2.64 9.56 3.29
N VAL A 259 1.74 10.49 3.59
CA VAL A 259 1.43 11.64 2.73
C VAL A 259 2.64 12.55 2.56
N GLY A 260 3.38 12.83 3.62
CA GLY A 260 4.61 13.63 3.59
C GLY A 260 5.69 12.99 2.73
N ILE A 261 5.86 11.66 2.81
CA ILE A 261 6.79 10.91 1.97
C ILE A 261 6.35 10.96 0.50
N LEU A 262 5.08 10.73 0.20
CA LEU A 262 4.55 10.82 -1.16
C LEU A 262 4.73 12.22 -1.75
N ALA A 263 4.45 13.28 -0.98
CA ALA A 263 4.67 14.65 -1.42
C ALA A 263 6.16 14.94 -1.70
N THR A 264 7.05 14.48 -0.83
CA THR A 264 8.50 14.60 -1.03
C THR A 264 8.95 13.85 -2.27
N MET A 265 8.46 12.63 -2.50
CA MET A 265 8.74 11.86 -3.72
C MET A 265 8.24 12.58 -4.96
N ALA A 266 7.05 13.20 -4.94
CA ALA A 266 6.54 13.99 -6.05
C ALA A 266 7.50 15.12 -6.42
N VAL A 267 7.92 15.92 -5.43
CA VAL A 267 8.84 17.05 -5.64
C VAL A 267 10.19 16.57 -6.16
N LEU A 268 10.75 15.50 -5.60
CA LEU A 268 12.03 14.92 -6.03
C LEU A 268 11.95 14.42 -7.48
N LEU A 269 10.94 13.62 -7.81
CA LEU A 269 10.77 13.06 -9.15
C LEU A 269 10.58 14.15 -10.20
N ILE A 270 9.75 15.14 -9.92
CA ILE A 270 9.56 16.30 -10.81
C ILE A 270 10.88 17.05 -11.00
N THR A 271 11.59 17.38 -9.92
CA THR A 271 12.85 18.13 -9.97
C THR A 271 13.92 17.38 -10.76
N VAL A 272 14.08 16.07 -10.53
CA VAL A 272 15.06 15.25 -11.26
C VAL A 272 14.68 15.14 -12.74
N SER A 273 13.39 14.95 -13.03
CA SER A 273 12.90 14.87 -14.41
C SER A 273 13.14 16.18 -15.17
N PHE A 274 12.88 17.32 -14.54
CA PHE A 274 13.15 18.64 -15.14
C PHE A 274 14.64 18.87 -15.41
N LYS A 275 15.51 18.57 -14.44
CA LYS A 275 16.96 18.73 -14.63
C LYS A 275 17.48 17.86 -15.78
N LYS A 276 17.05 16.59 -15.86
CA LYS A 276 17.44 15.69 -16.95
C LYS A 276 16.86 16.11 -18.31
N PHE A 277 15.66 16.66 -18.30
CA PHE A 277 15.03 17.17 -19.52
C PHE A 277 15.78 18.40 -20.07
N LYS A 278 16.19 19.34 -19.21
CA LYS A 278 16.97 20.50 -19.58
C LYS A 278 18.37 20.15 -20.11
N HIS A 279 19.09 19.24 -19.45
CA HIS A 279 20.45 18.81 -19.84
C HIS A 279 20.50 18.05 -21.19
N ARG A 280 19.40 17.63 -21.74
CA ARG A 280 19.32 17.01 -23.08
C ARG A 280 18.98 18.00 -24.18
N LEU A 281 18.74 19.24 -23.83
CA LEU A 281 18.40 20.35 -24.71
C LEU A 281 19.61 21.26 -24.96
N GLU A 282 20.65 21.14 -24.13
CA GLU A 282 22.00 21.70 -24.31
C GLU A 282 22.92 20.65 -24.94
#